data_b133ae75bd52672749c4a81d85c43f86
#
_entry.id   b133ae75bd52672749c4a81d85c43f86
#
_cell.length_a   1.000
_cell.length_b   1.000
_cell.length_c   1.000
_cell.angle_alpha   90.00
_cell.angle_beta   90.00
_cell.angle_gamma   90.00
#
_symmetry.space_group_name_H-M   'P 1'
#
loop_
_entity.id
_entity.type
_entity.pdbx_description
1 polymer ?
#
loop_
_entity_poly.entity_id
_entity_poly.type
_entity_poly.pdbx_seq_one_letter_code
_entity_poly.pdbx_strand_id
1 'polypeptide(L)'
;MNKVLLSPEAGKDLSQIKHYISKEIKKHDSARKTVNEILQEIKALKEFPKQGPSVQALTGFSTDLRIVLCGNHIAVYKIENGTVFISRILEARQDYLRVLFGDDYWE
;
A
#
# COMPACT_ATOMS: atom_id res chain seq x y z
N MET A 1 10.18 3.23 -18.99
CA MET A 1 9.83 3.87 -17.73
C MET A 1 8.45 3.39 -17.27
N ASN A 2 8.32 2.99 -16.03
CA ASN A 2 7.05 2.47 -15.51
C ASN A 2 6.12 3.62 -15.12
N LYS A 3 4.82 3.34 -15.17
CA LYS A 3 3.80 4.24 -14.63
C LYS A 3 3.36 3.72 -13.26
N VAL A 4 2.87 4.61 -12.41
CA VAL A 4 2.28 4.24 -11.12
C VAL A 4 0.88 4.83 -11.08
N LEU A 5 -0.11 3.96 -10.87
CA LEU A 5 -1.51 4.35 -10.78
C LEU A 5 -2.08 3.85 -9.45
N LEU A 6 -2.92 4.67 -8.82
CA LEU A 6 -3.63 4.27 -7.62
C LEU A 6 -5.04 3.83 -7.98
N SER A 7 -5.48 2.71 -7.41
CA SER A 7 -6.87 2.30 -7.53
C SER A 7 -7.76 3.29 -6.78
N PRO A 8 -9.08 3.31 -7.07
CA PRO A 8 -10.01 4.12 -6.26
C PRO A 8 -9.95 3.77 -4.78
N GLU A 9 -9.79 2.48 -4.45
CA GLU A 9 -9.69 2.01 -3.07
C GLU A 9 -8.43 2.55 -2.39
N ALA A 10 -7.29 2.55 -3.09
CA ALA A 10 -6.04 3.10 -2.56
C ALA A 10 -6.17 4.60 -2.33
N GLY A 11 -6.84 5.31 -3.24
CA GLY A 11 -7.11 6.73 -3.08
C GLY A 11 -7.95 7.01 -1.84
N LYS A 12 -8.98 6.20 -1.61
CA LYS A 12 -9.80 6.30 -0.41
C LYS A 12 -8.98 6.02 0.85
N ASP A 13 -8.11 5.00 0.80
CA ASP A 13 -7.25 4.67 1.92
C ASP A 13 -6.39 5.86 2.31
N LEU A 14 -5.77 6.53 1.34
CA LEU A 14 -4.96 7.72 1.61
C LEU A 14 -5.78 8.85 2.21
N SER A 15 -6.98 9.10 1.68
CA SER A 15 -7.86 10.13 2.20
C SER A 15 -8.27 9.85 3.64
N GLN A 16 -8.56 8.59 3.96
CA GLN A 16 -8.93 8.20 5.31
C GLN A 16 -7.78 8.33 6.29
N ILE A 17 -6.57 7.95 5.86
CA ILE A 17 -5.37 8.11 6.69
C ILE A 17 -5.16 9.58 7.02
N LYS A 18 -5.23 10.44 6.01
CA LYS A 18 -5.06 11.88 6.19
C LYS A 18 -6.13 12.45 7.13
N HIS A 19 -7.38 12.05 6.90
CA HIS A 19 -8.51 12.53 7.71
C HIS A 19 -8.37 12.10 9.17
N TYR A 20 -8.03 10.83 9.41
CA TYR A 20 -7.87 10.31 10.76
C TYR A 20 -6.79 11.07 11.53
N ILE A 21 -5.61 11.25 10.94
CA ILE A 21 -4.51 11.94 11.61
C ILE A 21 -4.86 13.41 11.86
N SER A 22 -5.51 14.06 10.88
CA SER A 22 -5.87 15.48 11.00
C SER A 22 -6.96 15.72 12.04
N LYS A 23 -7.99 14.85 12.05
CA LYS A 23 -9.18 15.06 12.89
C LYS A 23 -9.03 14.41 14.26
N GLU A 24 -8.66 13.14 14.29
CA GLU A 24 -8.64 12.37 15.54
C GLU A 24 -7.43 12.72 16.41
N ILE A 25 -6.27 12.92 15.77
CA ILE A 25 -5.03 13.22 16.48
C ILE A 25 -4.77 14.74 16.49
N LYS A 26 -5.47 15.49 15.65
CA LYS A 26 -5.37 16.95 15.52
C LYS A 26 -3.94 17.43 15.19
N LYS A 27 -3.25 16.65 14.37
CA LYS A 27 -1.88 16.97 13.94
C LYS A 27 -1.82 17.06 12.42
N HIS A 28 -2.18 18.22 11.87
CA HIS A 28 -2.21 18.42 10.42
C HIS A 28 -0.87 18.23 9.76
N ASP A 29 0.21 18.69 10.41
CA ASP A 29 1.56 18.53 9.85
C ASP A 29 1.98 17.07 9.83
N SER A 30 1.59 16.29 10.85
CA SER A 30 1.87 14.86 10.88
C SER A 30 1.10 14.12 9.80
N ALA A 31 -0.15 14.54 9.52
CA ALA A 31 -0.93 13.94 8.44
C ALA A 31 -0.27 14.17 7.09
N ARG A 32 0.18 15.39 6.84
CA ARG A 32 0.87 15.72 5.59
C ARG A 32 2.16 14.93 5.44
N LYS A 33 2.94 14.84 6.51
CA LYS A 33 4.20 14.10 6.51
C LYS A 33 3.96 12.62 6.22
N THR A 34 2.97 12.01 6.86
CA THR A 34 2.64 10.60 6.67
C THR A 34 2.25 10.32 5.23
N VAL A 35 1.36 11.14 4.67
CA VAL A 35 0.93 10.98 3.28
C VAL A 35 2.12 11.16 2.32
N ASN A 36 2.99 12.13 2.59
CA ASN A 36 4.16 12.35 1.73
C ASN A 36 5.13 11.17 1.79
N GLU A 37 5.34 10.58 2.95
CA GLU A 37 6.18 9.39 3.09
C GLU A 37 5.63 8.23 2.26
N ILE A 38 4.32 8.01 2.32
CA ILE A 38 3.67 6.96 1.54
C ILE A 38 3.86 7.23 0.04
N LEU A 39 3.59 8.46 -0.39
CA LEU A 39 3.69 8.82 -1.81
C LEU A 39 5.12 8.71 -2.34
N GLN A 40 6.12 9.05 -1.52
CA GLN A 40 7.52 8.92 -1.93
C GLN A 40 7.92 7.48 -2.18
N GLU A 41 7.49 6.57 -1.30
CA GLU A 41 7.78 5.14 -1.48
C GLU A 41 7.06 4.58 -2.71
N ILE A 42 5.82 5.02 -2.95
CA ILE A 42 5.08 4.63 -4.14
C ILE A 42 5.78 5.13 -5.41
N LYS A 43 6.25 6.38 -5.41
CA LYS A 43 6.96 6.93 -6.57
C LYS A 43 8.24 6.18 -6.89
N ALA A 44 8.93 5.68 -5.87
CA ALA A 44 10.16 4.91 -6.08
C ALA A 44 9.90 3.63 -6.88
N LEU A 45 8.69 3.13 -6.90
CA LEU A 45 8.32 1.95 -7.66
C LEU A 45 8.37 2.19 -9.18
N LYS A 46 8.41 3.43 -9.63
CA LYS A 46 8.63 3.73 -11.05
C LYS A 46 9.97 3.20 -11.52
N GLU A 47 11.00 3.34 -10.69
CA GLU A 47 12.36 2.92 -11.05
C GLU A 47 12.64 1.49 -10.58
N PHE A 48 12.09 1.10 -9.44
CA PHE A 48 12.35 -0.20 -8.83
C PHE A 48 11.03 -0.92 -8.53
N PRO A 49 10.29 -1.35 -9.58
CA PRO A 49 8.95 -1.91 -9.37
C PRO A 49 8.95 -3.21 -8.57
N LYS A 50 10.07 -3.95 -8.58
CA LYS A 50 10.17 -5.20 -7.82
C LYS A 50 10.85 -5.01 -6.47
N GLN A 51 10.94 -3.78 -5.98
CA GLN A 51 11.55 -3.45 -4.70
C GLN A 51 10.87 -4.16 -3.54
N GLY A 52 9.54 -4.22 -3.53
CA GLY A 52 8.81 -4.90 -2.49
C GLY A 52 8.73 -6.41 -2.72
N PRO A 53 8.79 -7.22 -1.66
CA PRO A 53 8.66 -8.68 -1.80
C PRO A 53 7.28 -9.08 -2.28
N SER A 54 7.20 -10.25 -2.92
CA SER A 54 5.91 -10.78 -3.35
C SER A 54 5.17 -11.39 -2.17
N VAL A 55 3.84 -11.24 -2.16
CA VAL A 55 3.01 -11.84 -1.14
C VAL A 55 3.11 -13.37 -1.21
N GLN A 56 3.23 -13.92 -2.41
CA GLN A 56 3.40 -15.37 -2.57
C GLN A 56 4.69 -15.86 -1.90
N ALA A 57 5.80 -15.13 -2.04
CA ALA A 57 7.06 -15.51 -1.40
C ALA A 57 6.96 -15.44 0.12
N LEU A 58 6.20 -14.48 0.66
CA LEU A 58 6.07 -14.30 2.10
C LEU A 58 5.09 -15.28 2.75
N THR A 59 4.04 -15.66 2.03
CA THR A 59 2.91 -16.39 2.62
C THR A 59 2.62 -17.74 1.98
N GLY A 60 3.15 -17.99 0.78
CA GLY A 60 2.79 -19.16 0.00
C GLY A 60 1.47 -19.02 -0.76
N PHE A 61 0.74 -17.92 -0.58
CA PHE A 61 -0.49 -17.66 -1.32
C PHE A 61 -0.19 -17.41 -2.79
N SER A 62 -0.94 -18.07 -3.67
CA SER A 62 -0.78 -17.90 -5.10
C SER A 62 -1.39 -16.55 -5.52
N THR A 63 -0.55 -15.56 -5.72
CA THR A 63 -0.96 -14.20 -6.08
C THR A 63 0.19 -13.47 -6.74
N ASP A 64 -0.13 -12.49 -7.58
CA ASP A 64 0.87 -11.62 -8.19
C ASP A 64 1.09 -10.33 -7.41
N LEU A 65 0.48 -10.20 -6.24
CA LEU A 65 0.60 -9.01 -5.41
C LEU A 65 1.99 -8.92 -4.75
N ARG A 66 2.43 -7.68 -4.57
CA ARG A 66 3.65 -7.35 -3.86
C ARG A 66 3.30 -6.29 -2.80
N ILE A 67 4.16 -6.15 -1.80
CA ILE A 67 3.98 -5.11 -0.77
C ILE A 67 5.25 -4.31 -0.62
N VAL A 68 5.10 -3.03 -0.28
CA VAL A 68 6.23 -2.18 0.06
C VAL A 68 5.89 -1.41 1.33
N LEU A 69 6.88 -1.31 2.24
CA LEU A 69 6.71 -0.57 3.48
C LEU A 69 6.82 0.93 3.22
N CYS A 70 5.89 1.68 3.80
CA CYS A 70 5.81 3.13 3.70
C CYS A 70 5.63 3.69 5.12
N GLY A 71 6.71 3.68 5.90
CA GLY A 71 6.61 4.02 7.32
C GLY A 71 5.79 2.99 8.08
N ASN A 72 4.72 3.42 8.72
CA ASN A 72 3.82 2.53 9.47
C ASN A 72 2.71 1.94 8.60
N HIS A 73 2.80 2.11 7.30
CA HIS A 73 1.80 1.63 6.34
C HIS A 73 2.44 0.71 5.33
N ILE A 74 1.63 -0.04 4.64
CA ILE A 74 2.07 -0.84 3.49
C ILE A 74 1.24 -0.46 2.29
N ALA A 75 1.91 -0.43 1.13
CA ALA A 75 1.21 -0.32 -0.14
C ALA A 75 1.21 -1.70 -0.80
N VAL A 76 0.03 -2.16 -1.17
CA VAL A 76 -0.15 -3.44 -1.87
C VAL A 76 -0.28 -3.13 -3.34
N TYR A 77 0.51 -3.77 -4.17
CA TYR A 77 0.55 -3.44 -5.59
C TYR A 77 0.82 -4.67 -6.46
N LYS A 78 0.58 -4.51 -7.74
CA LYS A 78 0.97 -5.49 -8.76
C LYS A 78 1.57 -4.76 -9.95
N ILE A 79 2.32 -5.49 -10.76
CA ILE A 79 2.99 -4.96 -11.95
C ILE A 79 2.37 -5.62 -13.17
N GLU A 80 1.94 -4.80 -14.14
CA GLU A 80 1.33 -5.29 -15.37
C GLU A 80 1.74 -4.40 -16.52
N ASN A 81 2.41 -4.95 -17.52
CA ASN A 81 2.77 -4.23 -18.75
C ASN A 81 3.42 -2.86 -18.49
N GLY A 82 4.40 -2.82 -17.59
CA GLY A 82 5.12 -1.58 -17.26
C GLY A 82 4.34 -0.61 -16.39
N THR A 83 3.20 -1.02 -15.86
CA THR A 83 2.41 -0.20 -14.95
C THR A 83 2.39 -0.84 -13.57
N VAL A 84 2.63 -0.03 -12.56
CA VAL A 84 2.50 -0.43 -11.17
C VAL A 84 1.11 0.04 -10.69
N PHE A 85 0.27 -0.92 -10.33
CA PHE A 85 -1.08 -0.63 -9.84
C PHE A 85 -1.10 -0.77 -8.33
N ILE A 86 -1.31 0.34 -7.63
CA ILE A 86 -1.45 0.33 -6.18
C ILE A 86 -2.89 -0.04 -5.85
N SER A 87 -3.07 -1.23 -5.27
CA SER A 87 -4.40 -1.77 -4.97
C SER A 87 -4.97 -1.24 -3.67
N ARG A 88 -4.15 -1.23 -2.62
CA ARG A 88 -4.57 -0.79 -1.28
C ARG A 88 -3.40 -0.15 -0.55
N ILE A 89 -3.73 0.70 0.43
CA ILE A 89 -2.76 1.24 1.38
C ILE A 89 -3.34 0.94 2.77
N LEU A 90 -2.62 0.14 3.55
CA LEU A 90 -3.11 -0.41 4.81
C LEU A 90 -2.11 -0.12 5.93
N GLU A 91 -2.58 -0.20 7.17
CA GLU A 91 -1.68 -0.10 8.31
C GLU A 91 -0.82 -1.36 8.40
N ALA A 92 0.47 -1.19 8.71
CA ALA A 92 1.39 -2.32 8.79
C ALA A 92 1.03 -3.29 9.92
N ARG A 93 0.36 -2.80 10.96
CA ARG A 93 -0.08 -3.64 12.09
C ARG A 93 -1.38 -4.38 11.83
N GLN A 94 -2.11 -3.97 10.79
CA GLN A 94 -3.37 -4.60 10.42
C GLN A 94 -3.10 -5.98 9.82
N ASP A 95 -4.04 -6.91 9.99
CA ASP A 95 -3.95 -8.21 9.31
C ASP A 95 -4.31 -8.01 7.84
N TYR A 96 -3.32 -7.59 7.06
CA TYR A 96 -3.56 -7.24 5.66
C TYR A 96 -3.96 -8.45 4.81
N LEU A 97 -3.54 -9.65 5.20
CA LEU A 97 -3.93 -10.84 4.46
C LEU A 97 -5.44 -11.09 4.57
N ARG A 98 -6.00 -10.85 5.75
CA ARG A 98 -7.45 -10.97 5.95
C ARG A 98 -8.21 -9.91 5.15
N VAL A 99 -7.69 -8.68 5.11
CA VAL A 99 -8.31 -7.61 4.34
C VAL A 99 -8.30 -7.93 2.85
N LEU A 100 -7.19 -8.49 2.36
CA LEU A 100 -7.03 -8.76 0.93
C LEU A 100 -7.76 -10.03 0.47
N PHE A 101 -7.75 -11.07 1.29
CA PHE A 101 -8.20 -12.42 0.87
C PHE A 101 -9.36 -12.96 1.70
N GLY A 102 -9.83 -12.22 2.70
CA GLY A 102 -10.88 -12.70 3.60
C GLY A 102 -10.37 -13.73 4.57
N ASP A 103 -11.30 -14.39 5.25
CA ASP A 103 -10.94 -15.34 6.31
C ASP A 103 -10.50 -16.71 5.76
N ASP A 104 -10.73 -16.96 4.48
CA ASP A 104 -10.48 -18.27 3.87
C ASP A 104 -9.00 -18.65 3.86
N TYR A 105 -8.11 -17.68 3.90
CA TYR A 105 -6.68 -17.96 3.84
C TYR A 105 -6.16 -18.66 5.10
N TRP A 106 -6.94 -18.68 6.16
CA TRP A 106 -6.59 -19.36 7.40
C TRP A 106 -6.69 -20.88 7.27
N GLU A 107 -7.40 -21.35 6.28
CA GLU A 107 -7.59 -22.77 6.05
C GLU A 107 -6.50 -23.37 5.18
#